data_c3c522f1b1116a2ff0a3f6b0c1f404d4
#
_entry.id   c3c522f1b1116a2ff0a3f6b0c1f404d4
#
_cell.length_a   1.000
_cell.length_b   1.000
_cell.length_c   1.000
_cell.angle_alpha   90.00
_cell.angle_beta   90.00
_cell.angle_gamma   90.00
#
_symmetry.space_group_name_H-M   'P 1'
#
loop_
_entity.id
_entity.type
_entity.pdbx_description
1 polymer ?
#
loop_
_entity_poly.entity_id
_entity_poly.type
_entity_poly.pdbx_seq_one_letter_code
_entity_poly.pdbx_strand_id
1 'polypeptide(L)'
;GIRDRSPARGLGDGDKRQTLCFTNNIPQRDGGTHLAGFRAALTRVINNYSISSGIAKKEKIQLSGEDCREGLTTVLSLKIPDPKFSSQTKDKLVSSEVRPVVEQLVSESLNQWFDEHPSEAKKIVAKAYEAASAREAAKRARELTRRKGIMDIASLPGKLADCQEKDPSKSEIFLVEGDTEGGSAKQVRDRSNQAILPLRGKILNVERARVDKMLSSNEIGTLITAIGAGVGNSEIDIDKARYHKIIIMTDADVDGSHIRTLLLTFFFRHMRPLVDAGYLYIAQPPLFRAKHGKSEVYLKDQLALDDYLIKSGIKDVSLTIGKSETIYGEDLKLSVEKSIVAKRLIDNISQKLGFPEIVSQIAILGLLNLKLFENENHLSIIVDKLNKLSTNSTNKWIAQFNTNSENKNKKYLEIFRVNRGVKDIFVMTDEDLNYEEIKALDHMKDFLSHHFSEECVFTTNTESCELKGPLDLAKIVTDLGKKGSQVNRYKGLGEMNPVQLWETTLDPNARFLLQVKVENEGDAEETFSTLMGETVEHRRAFIQD
;
A
#
# COMPACT_ATOMS: atom_id res chain seq x y z
N GLY A 1 20.70 41.09 2.84
CA GLY A 1 19.65 40.13 2.53
C GLY A 1 19.62 39.86 1.04
N ILE A 2 20.37 38.86 0.57
CA ILE A 2 20.32 38.39 -0.83
C ILE A 2 19.23 37.33 -0.87
N ARG A 3 18.13 37.66 -1.53
CA ARG A 3 17.09 36.67 -1.85
C ARG A 3 17.60 35.83 -3.01
N ASP A 4 17.96 34.60 -2.73
CA ASP A 4 18.25 33.57 -3.71
C ASP A 4 16.91 33.11 -4.34
N ARG A 5 16.70 33.51 -5.59
CA ARG A 5 15.64 32.98 -6.44
C ARG A 5 16.26 32.00 -7.43
N SER A 6 16.64 30.83 -6.94
CA SER A 6 16.81 29.66 -7.81
C SER A 6 15.47 28.94 -7.87
N PRO A 7 14.90 28.70 -9.04
CA PRO A 7 13.76 27.80 -9.13
C PRO A 7 14.24 26.42 -8.67
N ALA A 8 13.63 25.91 -7.62
CA ALA A 8 13.76 24.53 -7.22
C ALA A 8 13.25 23.66 -8.39
N ARG A 9 14.16 23.21 -9.24
CA ARG A 9 13.89 22.01 -10.04
C ARG A 9 13.80 20.88 -9.06
N GLY A 10 12.67 20.18 -9.09
CA GLY A 10 12.39 19.04 -8.25
C GLY A 10 13.60 18.11 -8.22
N LEU A 11 13.98 17.70 -7.03
CA LEU A 11 14.96 16.66 -6.77
C LEU A 11 14.38 15.32 -7.24
N GLY A 12 14.38 15.12 -8.55
CA GLY A 12 14.26 13.78 -9.11
C GLY A 12 15.51 13.01 -8.72
N ASP A 13 15.36 11.75 -8.42
CA ASP A 13 16.34 10.79 -7.89
C ASP A 13 17.46 10.42 -8.89
N GLY A 14 17.95 11.37 -9.63
CA GLY A 14 19.07 11.26 -10.55
C GLY A 14 20.10 12.33 -10.22
N ASP A 15 21.31 11.90 -9.87
CA ASP A 15 22.48 12.75 -9.75
C ASP A 15 22.55 13.69 -8.54
N LYS A 16 22.68 13.14 -7.34
CA LYS A 16 23.07 13.88 -6.11
C LYS A 16 24.53 14.38 -6.16
N ARG A 17 24.99 14.85 -7.32
CA ARG A 17 26.32 15.47 -7.50
C ARG A 17 26.20 16.98 -7.32
N GLN A 18 26.69 17.53 -6.24
CA GLN A 18 26.82 18.97 -6.08
C GLN A 18 28.30 19.37 -6.00
N THR A 19 28.77 20.09 -7.01
CA THR A 19 30.11 20.68 -7.00
C THR A 19 29.98 22.18 -7.07
N LEU A 20 30.35 22.86 -5.99
CA LEU A 20 30.39 24.32 -5.92
C LEU A 20 31.83 24.76 -6.16
N CYS A 21 32.05 25.64 -7.14
CA CYS A 21 33.37 26.11 -7.54
C CYS A 21 33.51 27.59 -7.27
N PHE A 22 34.66 28.00 -6.68
CA PHE A 22 34.98 29.39 -6.36
C PHE A 22 36.43 29.72 -6.72
N THR A 23 36.64 30.88 -7.32
CA THR A 23 37.96 31.46 -7.52
C THR A 23 37.95 32.87 -6.94
N ASN A 24 38.87 33.15 -5.98
CA ASN A 24 38.93 34.43 -5.26
C ASN A 24 37.55 34.82 -4.66
N ASN A 25 36.84 33.86 -4.07
CA ASN A 25 35.47 33.95 -3.51
C ASN A 25 34.38 34.28 -4.54
N ILE A 26 34.66 34.25 -5.84
CA ILE A 26 33.67 34.44 -6.91
C ILE A 26 33.16 33.05 -7.34
N PRO A 27 31.86 32.81 -7.37
CA PRO A 27 31.33 31.51 -7.80
C PRO A 27 31.44 31.32 -9.31
N GLN A 28 31.87 30.12 -9.74
CA GLN A 28 31.88 29.69 -11.14
C GLN A 28 30.79 28.66 -11.35
N ARG A 29 29.68 29.07 -11.93
CA ARG A 29 28.53 28.17 -12.20
C ARG A 29 28.87 27.09 -13.23
N ASP A 30 29.68 27.42 -14.22
CA ASP A 30 30.11 26.52 -15.27
C ASP A 30 31.46 25.83 -14.96
N GLY A 31 31.96 25.99 -13.71
CA GLY A 31 33.23 25.40 -13.30
C GLY A 31 34.44 26.01 -14.02
N GLY A 32 35.28 25.18 -14.61
CA GLY A 32 36.45 25.59 -15.36
C GLY A 32 37.65 24.67 -15.22
N THR A 33 38.86 25.20 -15.45
CA THR A 33 40.13 24.44 -15.45
C THR A 33 40.43 23.79 -14.09
N HIS A 34 40.07 24.43 -12.99
CA HIS A 34 40.21 23.89 -11.64
C HIS A 34 39.32 22.69 -11.40
N LEU A 35 38.05 22.75 -11.85
CA LEU A 35 37.13 21.61 -11.76
C LEU A 35 37.60 20.45 -12.61
N ALA A 36 38.13 20.73 -13.80
CA ALA A 36 38.71 19.71 -14.67
C ALA A 36 39.91 19.00 -14.00
N GLY A 37 40.79 19.76 -13.36
CA GLY A 37 41.92 19.23 -12.57
C GLY A 37 41.46 18.36 -11.39
N PHE A 38 40.51 18.85 -10.61
CA PHE A 38 39.93 18.08 -9.50
C PHE A 38 39.30 16.75 -9.97
N ARG A 39 38.48 16.79 -11.04
CA ARG A 39 37.85 15.58 -11.59
C ARG A 39 38.86 14.57 -12.11
N ALA A 40 39.94 15.01 -12.74
CA ALA A 40 41.01 14.15 -13.22
C ALA A 40 41.77 13.50 -12.06
N ALA A 41 42.12 14.27 -11.04
CA ALA A 41 42.79 13.78 -9.84
C ALA A 41 41.95 12.71 -9.11
N LEU A 42 40.70 13.02 -8.82
CA LEU A 42 39.77 12.12 -8.13
C LEU A 42 39.65 10.77 -8.88
N THR A 43 39.41 10.82 -10.19
CA THR A 43 39.28 9.61 -11.02
C THR A 43 40.57 8.80 -11.01
N ARG A 44 41.73 9.44 -11.09
CA ARG A 44 43.05 8.77 -11.08
C ARG A 44 43.31 8.08 -9.74
N VAL A 45 43.09 8.79 -8.62
CA VAL A 45 43.34 8.25 -7.29
C VAL A 45 42.45 7.05 -6.99
N ILE A 46 41.16 7.16 -7.26
CA ILE A 46 40.20 6.05 -7.04
C ILE A 46 40.58 4.84 -7.89
N ASN A 47 40.93 5.00 -9.16
CA ASN A 47 41.38 3.91 -10.02
C ASN A 47 42.68 3.27 -9.51
N ASN A 48 43.69 4.06 -9.16
CA ASN A 48 44.96 3.55 -8.64
C ASN A 48 44.77 2.78 -7.33
N TYR A 49 43.97 3.31 -6.41
CA TYR A 49 43.67 2.63 -5.15
C TYR A 49 42.87 1.33 -5.39
N SER A 50 41.95 1.30 -6.34
CA SER A 50 41.20 0.10 -6.67
C SER A 50 42.11 -1.02 -7.20
N ILE A 51 43.15 -0.66 -7.95
CA ILE A 51 44.14 -1.62 -8.47
C ILE A 51 45.06 -2.11 -7.35
N SER A 52 45.60 -1.18 -6.55
CA SER A 52 46.53 -1.51 -5.46
C SER A 52 45.86 -2.33 -4.36
N SER A 53 44.62 -2.05 -4.01
CA SER A 53 43.82 -2.78 -3.03
C SER A 53 43.28 -4.15 -3.54
N GLY A 54 43.46 -4.46 -4.84
CA GLY A 54 43.00 -5.71 -5.43
C GLY A 54 41.48 -5.77 -5.72
N ILE A 55 40.75 -4.70 -5.44
CA ILE A 55 39.29 -4.63 -5.69
C ILE A 55 38.99 -4.73 -7.18
N ALA A 56 39.77 -4.04 -8.03
CA ALA A 56 39.64 -4.06 -9.48
C ALA A 56 39.69 -5.48 -10.09
N LYS A 57 40.47 -6.40 -9.50
CA LYS A 57 40.56 -7.79 -9.98
C LYS A 57 39.29 -8.61 -9.69
N LYS A 58 38.54 -8.24 -8.66
CA LYS A 58 37.28 -8.93 -8.28
C LYS A 58 36.11 -8.45 -9.12
N GLU A 59 36.00 -7.16 -9.38
CA GLU A 59 34.80 -6.55 -9.99
C GLU A 59 34.76 -6.62 -11.53
N LYS A 60 35.90 -6.80 -12.22
CA LYS A 60 36.03 -6.94 -13.69
C LYS A 60 35.34 -5.81 -14.51
N ILE A 61 35.06 -4.66 -13.90
CA ILE A 61 34.40 -3.50 -14.50
C ILE A 61 35.36 -2.33 -14.51
N GLN A 62 35.40 -1.55 -15.59
CA GLN A 62 36.21 -0.33 -15.64
C GLN A 62 35.41 0.86 -15.10
N LEU A 63 36.00 1.58 -14.17
CA LEU A 63 35.41 2.80 -13.61
C LEU A 63 35.58 3.97 -14.57
N SER A 64 34.51 4.67 -14.85
CA SER A 64 34.52 5.95 -15.55
C SER A 64 34.68 7.11 -14.58
N GLY A 65 35.03 8.29 -15.09
CA GLY A 65 35.08 9.49 -14.23
C GLY A 65 33.72 9.87 -13.62
N GLU A 66 32.61 9.44 -14.21
CA GLU A 66 31.27 9.64 -13.68
C GLU A 66 31.00 8.74 -12.49
N ASP A 67 31.37 7.48 -12.60
CA ASP A 67 31.21 6.49 -11.50
C ASP A 67 31.97 6.93 -10.25
N CYS A 68 33.17 7.51 -10.43
CA CYS A 68 34.01 8.00 -9.34
C CYS A 68 33.42 9.24 -8.65
N ARG A 69 32.44 9.90 -9.23
CA ARG A 69 31.80 11.11 -8.69
C ARG A 69 30.37 10.87 -8.21
N GLU A 70 29.88 9.66 -8.30
CA GLU A 70 28.54 9.33 -7.86
C GLU A 70 28.34 9.63 -6.36
N GLY A 71 27.30 10.41 -6.02
CA GLY A 71 27.03 10.84 -4.65
C GLY A 71 27.99 11.88 -4.08
N LEU A 72 28.92 12.45 -4.88
CA LEU A 72 29.91 13.40 -4.43
C LEU A 72 29.30 14.80 -4.24
N THR A 73 29.41 15.33 -3.02
CA THR A 73 29.19 16.75 -2.72
C THR A 73 30.52 17.39 -2.36
N THR A 74 30.92 18.46 -3.07
CA THR A 74 32.22 19.12 -2.83
C THR A 74 32.16 20.62 -3.06
N VAL A 75 32.99 21.32 -2.34
CA VAL A 75 33.26 22.76 -2.51
C VAL A 75 34.73 22.91 -2.92
N LEU A 76 34.98 23.44 -4.11
CA LEU A 76 36.31 23.71 -4.63
C LEU A 76 36.55 25.22 -4.63
N SER A 77 37.42 25.70 -3.73
CA SER A 77 37.73 27.12 -3.58
C SER A 77 39.22 27.36 -3.75
N LEU A 78 39.56 28.28 -4.64
CA LEU A 78 40.94 28.65 -4.98
C LEU A 78 41.18 30.15 -4.79
N LYS A 79 42.43 30.50 -4.48
CA LYS A 79 42.94 31.85 -4.55
C LYS A 79 44.09 31.94 -5.55
N ILE A 80 43.94 32.76 -6.56
CA ILE A 80 44.86 32.88 -7.69
C ILE A 80 45.18 34.37 -7.90
N PRO A 81 46.44 34.75 -8.18
CA PRO A 81 46.81 36.16 -8.35
C PRO A 81 46.12 36.82 -9.56
N ASP A 82 46.07 36.15 -10.70
CA ASP A 82 45.53 36.70 -11.97
C ASP A 82 44.61 35.67 -12.68
N PRO A 83 43.36 35.53 -12.20
CA PRO A 83 42.43 34.55 -12.80
C PRO A 83 41.86 35.05 -14.11
N LYS A 84 41.93 34.23 -15.18
CA LYS A 84 41.30 34.49 -16.47
C LYS A 84 39.96 33.77 -16.54
N PHE A 85 38.93 34.51 -16.95
CA PHE A 85 37.55 33.99 -17.09
C PHE A 85 37.06 34.05 -18.52
N SER A 86 36.12 33.21 -18.90
CA SER A 86 35.55 33.14 -20.24
C SER A 86 34.65 34.31 -20.60
N SER A 87 34.12 35.03 -19.61
CA SER A 87 33.18 36.14 -19.79
C SER A 87 33.27 37.13 -18.64
N GLN A 88 32.65 38.30 -18.79
CA GLN A 88 32.57 39.33 -17.76
C GLN A 88 31.79 38.85 -16.53
N THR A 89 30.88 37.90 -16.68
CA THR A 89 30.12 37.27 -15.58
C THR A 89 30.95 36.31 -14.72
N LYS A 90 32.17 35.97 -15.16
CA LYS A 90 33.12 35.10 -14.45
C LYS A 90 32.58 33.68 -14.13
N ASP A 91 31.63 33.20 -14.91
CA ASP A 91 30.97 31.90 -14.68
C ASP A 91 31.90 30.70 -14.91
N LYS A 92 32.99 30.86 -15.67
CA LYS A 92 33.94 29.79 -16.00
C LYS A 92 35.38 30.26 -15.92
N LEU A 93 36.22 29.55 -15.12
CA LEU A 93 37.67 29.78 -15.05
C LEU A 93 38.34 29.11 -16.28
N VAL A 94 39.20 29.89 -17.01
CA VAL A 94 39.90 29.42 -18.19
C VAL A 94 41.42 29.44 -18.08
N SER A 95 41.97 29.85 -16.94
CA SER A 95 43.43 29.85 -16.65
C SER A 95 43.97 28.41 -16.79
N SER A 96 44.70 28.13 -17.85
CA SER A 96 45.17 26.76 -18.19
C SER A 96 46.18 26.19 -17.20
N GLU A 97 46.99 27.05 -16.60
CA GLU A 97 48.03 26.78 -15.59
C GLU A 97 47.43 26.22 -14.27
N VAL A 98 46.18 26.50 -14.01
CA VAL A 98 45.51 26.06 -12.78
C VAL A 98 45.21 24.58 -12.75
N ARG A 99 44.89 24.01 -13.91
CA ARG A 99 44.51 22.59 -14.04
C ARG A 99 45.58 21.63 -13.50
N PRO A 100 46.88 21.70 -13.94
CA PRO A 100 47.89 20.76 -13.48
C PRO A 100 48.18 20.92 -12.00
N VAL A 101 48.18 22.16 -11.48
CA VAL A 101 48.45 22.44 -10.05
C VAL A 101 47.36 21.81 -9.18
N VAL A 102 46.08 22.03 -9.52
CA VAL A 102 44.96 21.43 -8.76
C VAL A 102 45.00 19.92 -8.87
N GLU A 103 45.28 19.39 -10.05
CA GLU A 103 45.36 17.94 -10.29
C GLU A 103 46.45 17.29 -9.45
N GLN A 104 47.62 17.93 -9.35
CA GLN A 104 48.74 17.42 -8.53
C GLN A 104 48.42 17.48 -7.03
N LEU A 105 48.05 18.64 -6.51
CA LEU A 105 47.76 18.83 -5.09
C LEU A 105 46.63 17.93 -4.58
N VAL A 106 45.56 17.81 -5.34
CA VAL A 106 44.44 16.94 -4.98
C VAL A 106 44.86 15.48 -5.04
N SER A 107 45.65 15.05 -6.04
CA SER A 107 46.14 13.68 -6.13
C SER A 107 47.04 13.31 -4.94
N GLU A 108 47.98 14.16 -4.58
CA GLU A 108 48.87 13.93 -3.46
C GLU A 108 48.11 13.85 -2.14
N SER A 109 47.29 14.83 -1.85
CA SER A 109 46.53 14.88 -0.60
C SER A 109 45.52 13.76 -0.48
N LEU A 110 44.86 13.39 -1.57
CA LEU A 110 43.86 12.33 -1.57
C LEU A 110 44.50 10.94 -1.48
N ASN A 111 45.65 10.70 -2.11
CA ASN A 111 46.40 9.45 -1.91
C ASN A 111 46.84 9.30 -0.45
N GLN A 112 47.41 10.35 0.14
CA GLN A 112 47.79 10.34 1.56
C GLN A 112 46.58 10.03 2.43
N TRP A 113 45.46 10.66 2.20
CA TRP A 113 44.24 10.45 2.98
C TRP A 113 43.71 8.99 2.83
N PHE A 114 43.79 8.41 1.63
CA PHE A 114 43.39 7.02 1.39
C PHE A 114 44.27 6.02 2.13
N ASP A 115 45.56 6.31 2.23
CA ASP A 115 46.51 5.51 2.95
C ASP A 115 46.30 5.59 4.48
N GLU A 116 45.95 6.76 4.98
CA GLU A 116 45.63 7.01 6.40
C GLU A 116 44.26 6.43 6.81
N HIS A 117 43.29 6.36 5.86
CA HIS A 117 41.91 5.96 6.13
C HIS A 117 41.43 4.80 5.22
N PRO A 118 42.05 3.61 5.29
CA PRO A 118 41.78 2.54 4.35
C PRO A 118 40.36 1.96 4.41
N SER A 119 39.65 2.11 5.54
CA SER A 119 38.26 1.68 5.68
C SER A 119 37.30 2.53 4.87
N GLU A 120 37.48 3.86 4.95
CA GLU A 120 36.70 4.85 4.21
C GLU A 120 37.05 4.82 2.72
N ALA A 121 38.32 4.69 2.37
CA ALA A 121 38.77 4.55 1.00
C ALA A 121 38.11 3.34 0.31
N LYS A 122 38.02 2.20 1.00
CA LYS A 122 37.31 1.02 0.49
C LYS A 122 35.82 1.27 0.27
N LYS A 123 35.12 2.03 1.15
CA LYS A 123 33.72 2.39 0.98
C LYS A 123 33.52 3.29 -0.23
N ILE A 124 34.39 4.30 -0.42
CA ILE A 124 34.36 5.19 -1.58
C ILE A 124 34.54 4.40 -2.89
N VAL A 125 35.54 3.52 -2.94
CA VAL A 125 35.80 2.67 -4.11
C VAL A 125 34.66 1.71 -4.36
N ALA A 126 34.07 1.10 -3.31
CA ALA A 126 32.91 0.23 -3.45
C ALA A 126 31.70 0.99 -4.04
N LYS A 127 31.48 2.23 -3.62
CA LYS A 127 30.42 3.09 -4.16
C LYS A 127 30.63 3.38 -5.65
N ALA A 128 31.87 3.66 -6.07
CA ALA A 128 32.21 3.87 -7.46
C ALA A 128 31.94 2.60 -8.32
N TYR A 129 32.24 1.42 -7.81
CA TYR A 129 31.92 0.15 -8.50
C TYR A 129 30.44 -0.15 -8.54
N GLU A 130 29.68 0.21 -7.50
CA GLU A 130 28.23 0.11 -7.51
C GLU A 130 27.62 0.98 -8.63
N ALA A 131 28.09 2.23 -8.76
CA ALA A 131 27.67 3.15 -9.83
C ALA A 131 28.05 2.61 -11.23
N ALA A 132 29.27 2.10 -11.40
CA ALA A 132 29.72 1.48 -12.65
C ALA A 132 28.88 0.25 -13.04
N SER A 133 28.53 -0.59 -12.06
CA SER A 133 27.67 -1.76 -12.27
C SER A 133 26.27 -1.35 -12.71
N ALA A 134 25.69 -0.35 -12.06
CA ALA A 134 24.39 0.22 -12.44
C ALA A 134 24.40 0.81 -13.87
N ARG A 135 25.43 1.57 -14.20
CA ARG A 135 25.63 2.13 -15.55
C ARG A 135 25.77 1.04 -16.62
N GLU A 136 26.56 -0.01 -16.36
CA GLU A 136 26.68 -1.12 -17.31
C GLU A 136 25.39 -1.90 -17.47
N ALA A 137 24.65 -2.13 -16.38
CA ALA A 137 23.35 -2.77 -16.43
C ALA A 137 22.37 -1.95 -17.28
N ALA A 138 22.31 -0.64 -17.07
CA ALA A 138 21.49 0.27 -17.88
C ALA A 138 21.91 0.25 -19.37
N LYS A 139 23.22 0.24 -19.65
CA LYS A 139 23.75 0.13 -21.03
C LYS A 139 23.33 -1.19 -21.70
N ARG A 140 23.46 -2.31 -21.00
CA ARG A 140 23.00 -3.63 -21.50
C ARG A 140 21.50 -3.66 -21.75
N ALA A 141 20.71 -3.05 -20.86
CA ALA A 141 19.26 -2.92 -21.05
C ALA A 141 18.93 -2.10 -22.31
N ARG A 142 19.61 -0.96 -22.53
CA ARG A 142 19.48 -0.15 -23.76
C ARG A 142 19.89 -0.91 -25.01
N GLU A 143 21.00 -1.65 -24.97
CA GLU A 143 21.46 -2.46 -26.11
C GLU A 143 20.48 -3.60 -26.41
N LEU A 144 19.92 -4.24 -25.40
CA LEU A 144 18.86 -5.23 -25.55
C LEU A 144 17.60 -4.61 -26.16
N THR A 145 17.19 -3.43 -25.70
CA THR A 145 16.05 -2.69 -26.27
C THR A 145 16.34 -2.21 -27.70
N ARG A 146 17.55 -1.70 -27.97
CA ARG A 146 17.95 -1.20 -29.31
C ARG A 146 18.16 -2.32 -30.32
N ARG A 147 18.72 -3.48 -29.94
CA ARG A 147 18.80 -4.67 -30.81
C ARG A 147 17.43 -5.25 -31.13
N LYS A 148 16.47 -5.10 -30.17
CA LYS A 148 15.08 -5.49 -30.34
C LYS A 148 14.29 -4.50 -31.22
N GLY A 149 14.60 -3.20 -31.23
CA GLY A 149 13.84 -2.17 -31.95
C GLY A 149 13.95 -2.18 -33.47
N ILE A 150 14.83 -2.98 -34.09
CA ILE A 150 14.97 -3.12 -35.56
C ILE A 150 14.39 -4.46 -36.08
N MET A 151 14.10 -5.42 -35.19
CA MET A 151 13.51 -6.73 -35.54
C MET A 151 12.16 -7.01 -34.85
N ASP A 152 11.52 -6.06 -34.22
CA ASP A 152 10.61 -6.27 -33.10
C ASP A 152 9.11 -6.17 -33.41
N ILE A 153 8.68 -6.44 -34.62
CA ILE A 153 7.31 -6.96 -34.83
C ILE A 153 7.23 -8.48 -34.49
N ALA A 154 8.39 -9.13 -34.30
CA ALA A 154 8.47 -10.60 -34.12
C ALA A 154 8.79 -11.08 -32.68
N SER A 155 9.04 -10.21 -31.68
CA SER A 155 9.50 -10.65 -30.36
C SER A 155 8.73 -10.07 -29.16
N LEU A 156 7.43 -9.88 -29.31
CA LEU A 156 6.57 -9.71 -28.14
C LEU A 156 6.65 -10.95 -27.25
N PRO A 157 6.59 -10.79 -25.91
CA PRO A 157 6.64 -11.95 -25.03
C PRO A 157 5.59 -12.98 -25.44
N GLY A 158 5.98 -14.22 -25.63
CA GLY A 158 5.07 -15.30 -26.08
C GLY A 158 3.84 -15.51 -25.17
N LYS A 159 3.87 -14.93 -23.97
CA LYS A 159 2.76 -14.93 -23.01
C LYS A 159 1.75 -13.78 -23.24
N LEU A 160 2.17 -12.69 -23.90
CA LEU A 160 1.29 -11.55 -24.15
C LEU A 160 0.27 -11.90 -25.23
N ALA A 161 -1.01 -11.78 -24.88
CA ALA A 161 -2.08 -11.74 -25.88
C ALA A 161 -2.37 -10.28 -26.19
N ASP A 162 -1.77 -9.77 -27.26
CA ASP A 162 -1.86 -8.36 -27.65
C ASP A 162 -3.21 -7.98 -28.26
N CYS A 163 -3.53 -6.68 -28.30
CA CYS A 163 -4.68 -6.14 -28.99
C CYS A 163 -4.35 -5.74 -30.45
N GLN A 164 -5.39 -5.47 -31.23
CA GLN A 164 -5.25 -5.07 -32.64
C GLN A 164 -5.05 -3.56 -32.78
N GLU A 165 -5.55 -2.77 -31.84
CA GLU A 165 -5.44 -1.31 -31.83
C GLU A 165 -3.96 -0.89 -31.69
N LYS A 166 -3.57 0.11 -32.45
CA LYS A 166 -2.22 0.67 -32.44
C LYS A 166 -2.13 2.02 -31.73
N ASP A 167 -3.28 2.67 -31.53
CA ASP A 167 -3.36 3.91 -30.76
C ASP A 167 -3.31 3.61 -29.26
N PRO A 168 -2.22 3.99 -28.56
CA PRO A 168 -2.07 3.71 -27.14
C PRO A 168 -3.20 4.29 -26.27
N SER A 169 -3.80 5.40 -26.72
CA SER A 169 -4.88 6.07 -25.98
C SER A 169 -6.18 5.26 -25.94
N LYS A 170 -6.35 4.36 -26.90
CA LYS A 170 -7.50 3.46 -27.02
C LYS A 170 -7.21 2.04 -26.57
N SER A 171 -5.94 1.74 -26.31
CA SER A 171 -5.45 0.41 -25.95
C SER A 171 -5.27 0.27 -24.45
N GLU A 172 -5.58 -0.92 -23.95
CA GLU A 172 -5.42 -1.23 -22.53
C GLU A 172 -4.80 -2.62 -22.35
N ILE A 173 -3.98 -2.77 -21.30
CA ILE A 173 -3.36 -4.04 -20.92
C ILE A 173 -3.77 -4.44 -19.51
N PHE A 174 -4.19 -5.70 -19.36
CA PHE A 174 -4.46 -6.32 -18.07
C PHE A 174 -3.27 -7.17 -17.65
N LEU A 175 -2.71 -6.86 -16.50
CA LEU A 175 -1.69 -7.65 -15.81
C LEU A 175 -2.42 -8.62 -14.89
N VAL A 176 -2.46 -9.90 -15.26
CA VAL A 176 -3.30 -10.90 -14.61
C VAL A 176 -2.43 -11.88 -13.83
N GLU A 177 -2.85 -12.25 -12.63
CA GLU A 177 -2.22 -13.28 -11.84
C GLU A 177 -2.51 -14.67 -12.42
N GLY A 178 -1.44 -15.43 -12.69
CA GLY A 178 -1.57 -16.82 -13.12
C GLY A 178 -1.91 -17.04 -14.59
N ASP A 179 -1.64 -18.25 -15.04
CA ASP A 179 -1.94 -18.69 -16.41
C ASP A 179 -3.43 -19.11 -16.57
N THR A 180 -4.10 -19.54 -15.49
CA THR A 180 -5.51 -19.96 -15.50
C THR A 180 -6.43 -18.77 -15.69
N GLU A 181 -6.27 -17.73 -14.86
CA GLU A 181 -7.01 -16.47 -14.90
C GLU A 181 -6.72 -15.74 -16.21
N GLY A 182 -5.43 -15.71 -16.59
CA GLY A 182 -5.00 -15.21 -17.89
C GLY A 182 -5.62 -15.94 -19.06
N GLY A 183 -5.87 -17.26 -18.95
CA GLY A 183 -6.56 -18.08 -19.95
C GLY A 183 -8.01 -17.66 -20.12
N SER A 184 -8.76 -17.56 -19.02
CA SER A 184 -10.15 -17.10 -19.01
C SER A 184 -10.28 -15.69 -19.57
N ALA A 185 -9.41 -14.75 -19.15
CA ALA A 185 -9.40 -13.38 -19.65
C ALA A 185 -9.08 -13.30 -21.15
N LYS A 186 -8.09 -14.07 -21.63
CA LYS A 186 -7.73 -14.14 -23.07
C LYS A 186 -8.88 -14.64 -23.94
N GLN A 187 -9.73 -15.51 -23.40
CA GLN A 187 -10.86 -16.08 -24.13
C GLN A 187 -11.94 -15.04 -24.42
N VAL A 188 -12.24 -14.15 -23.45
CA VAL A 188 -13.42 -13.27 -23.47
C VAL A 188 -13.11 -11.80 -23.72
N ARG A 189 -11.83 -11.40 -23.67
CA ARG A 189 -11.42 -10.01 -23.87
C ARG A 189 -11.90 -9.46 -25.23
N ASP A 190 -12.05 -8.18 -25.32
CA ASP A 190 -12.15 -7.51 -26.61
C ASP A 190 -10.77 -7.45 -27.26
N ARG A 191 -10.58 -8.27 -28.31
CA ARG A 191 -9.31 -8.36 -29.03
C ARG A 191 -8.96 -7.08 -29.79
N SER A 192 -9.92 -6.21 -29.99
CA SER A 192 -9.67 -4.94 -30.68
C SER A 192 -8.76 -4.02 -29.86
N ASN A 193 -9.01 -3.86 -28.57
CA ASN A 193 -8.34 -2.87 -27.74
C ASN A 193 -7.80 -3.39 -26.39
N GLN A 194 -8.09 -4.66 -26.02
CA GLN A 194 -7.64 -5.24 -24.76
C GLN A 194 -6.50 -6.24 -24.96
N ALA A 195 -5.38 -6.03 -24.29
CA ALA A 195 -4.27 -6.96 -24.19
C ALA A 195 -4.26 -7.65 -22.82
N ILE A 196 -3.83 -8.91 -22.77
CA ILE A 196 -3.70 -9.68 -21.52
C ILE A 196 -2.27 -10.19 -21.39
N LEU A 197 -1.65 -9.87 -20.25
CA LEU A 197 -0.34 -10.37 -19.85
C LEU A 197 -0.47 -11.16 -18.55
N PRO A 198 -0.43 -12.50 -18.57
CA PRO A 198 -0.39 -13.30 -17.36
C PRO A 198 1.01 -13.24 -16.74
N LEU A 199 1.05 -13.06 -15.42
CA LEU A 199 2.26 -13.06 -14.60
C LEU A 199 2.33 -14.39 -13.86
N ARG A 200 3.47 -15.08 -13.90
CA ARG A 200 3.67 -16.36 -13.20
C ARG A 200 4.16 -16.14 -11.78
N GLY A 201 3.22 -16.10 -10.85
CA GLY A 201 3.51 -15.97 -9.42
C GLY A 201 4.04 -14.59 -9.02
N LYS A 202 4.67 -14.55 -7.85
CA LYS A 202 5.18 -13.31 -7.25
C LYS A 202 6.37 -12.77 -8.05
N ILE A 203 6.27 -11.55 -8.53
CA ILE A 203 7.39 -10.87 -9.19
C ILE A 203 8.48 -10.50 -8.17
N LEU A 204 9.67 -10.20 -8.67
CA LEU A 204 10.79 -9.78 -7.84
C LEU A 204 10.44 -8.50 -7.07
N ASN A 205 10.73 -8.47 -5.77
CA ASN A 205 10.65 -7.25 -4.98
C ASN A 205 11.79 -6.29 -5.37
N VAL A 206 11.45 -5.26 -6.13
CA VAL A 206 12.39 -4.27 -6.66
C VAL A 206 12.89 -3.27 -5.61
N GLU A 207 12.24 -3.17 -4.46
CA GLU A 207 12.70 -2.36 -3.34
C GLU A 207 14.02 -2.90 -2.76
N ARG A 208 14.18 -4.23 -2.77
CA ARG A 208 15.38 -4.91 -2.25
C ARG A 208 16.37 -5.33 -3.32
N ALA A 209 15.91 -5.46 -4.54
CA ALA A 209 16.72 -6.02 -5.61
C ALA A 209 17.60 -4.96 -6.26
N ARG A 210 18.85 -5.32 -6.53
CA ARG A 210 19.72 -4.51 -7.37
C ARG A 210 19.16 -4.43 -8.80
N VAL A 211 19.43 -3.34 -9.49
CA VAL A 211 18.96 -3.09 -10.86
C VAL A 211 19.37 -4.21 -11.85
N ASP A 212 20.58 -4.75 -11.70
CA ASP A 212 21.06 -5.87 -12.53
C ASP A 212 20.21 -7.13 -12.34
N LYS A 213 19.85 -7.44 -11.10
CA LYS A 213 18.99 -8.58 -10.75
C LYS A 213 17.55 -8.34 -11.23
N MET A 214 17.05 -7.11 -11.12
CA MET A 214 15.74 -6.72 -11.61
C MET A 214 15.65 -6.94 -13.14
N LEU A 215 16.64 -6.44 -13.90
CA LEU A 215 16.67 -6.57 -15.36
C LEU A 215 16.91 -8.02 -15.83
N SER A 216 17.50 -8.87 -15.01
CA SER A 216 17.67 -10.30 -15.30
C SER A 216 16.41 -11.13 -14.99
N SER A 217 15.41 -10.56 -14.30
CA SER A 217 14.15 -11.22 -14.03
C SER A 217 13.30 -11.34 -15.30
N ASN A 218 12.94 -12.57 -15.66
CA ASN A 218 12.12 -12.83 -16.84
C ASN A 218 10.75 -12.13 -16.77
N GLU A 219 10.11 -12.10 -15.61
CA GLU A 219 8.79 -11.50 -15.42
C GLU A 219 8.86 -9.98 -15.55
N ILE A 220 9.86 -9.34 -14.92
CA ILE A 220 10.08 -7.89 -15.05
C ILE A 220 10.46 -7.52 -16.49
N GLY A 221 11.37 -8.28 -17.12
CA GLY A 221 11.75 -8.06 -18.52
C GLY A 221 10.56 -8.19 -19.47
N THR A 222 9.69 -9.17 -19.24
CA THR A 222 8.43 -9.35 -19.99
C THR A 222 7.50 -8.16 -19.84
N LEU A 223 7.34 -7.65 -18.61
CA LEU A 223 6.50 -6.49 -18.29
C LEU A 223 7.03 -5.23 -18.99
N ILE A 224 8.34 -4.93 -18.87
CA ILE A 224 8.98 -3.79 -19.52
C ILE A 224 8.80 -3.85 -21.04
N THR A 225 9.02 -5.02 -21.64
CA THR A 225 8.87 -5.21 -23.08
C THR A 225 7.41 -5.07 -23.53
N ALA A 226 6.45 -5.56 -22.76
CA ALA A 226 5.03 -5.45 -23.09
C ALA A 226 4.55 -3.99 -23.05
N ILE A 227 4.97 -3.21 -22.04
CA ILE A 227 4.60 -1.79 -21.91
C ILE A 227 5.29 -0.92 -22.94
N GLY A 228 6.57 -1.19 -23.28
CA GLY A 228 7.30 -0.51 -24.34
C GLY A 228 7.89 0.85 -24.00
N ALA A 229 7.61 1.43 -22.83
CA ALA A 229 8.03 2.78 -22.43
C ALA A 229 9.50 2.88 -21.97
N GLY A 230 10.22 1.76 -21.83
CA GLY A 230 11.56 1.73 -21.22
C GLY A 230 11.50 1.51 -19.70
N VAL A 231 12.64 1.66 -19.01
CA VAL A 231 12.77 1.50 -17.57
C VAL A 231 13.79 2.48 -16.98
N GLY A 232 13.54 2.99 -15.77
CA GLY A 232 14.37 3.97 -15.09
C GLY A 232 13.84 5.40 -15.23
N ASN A 233 13.78 6.14 -14.11
CA ASN A 233 13.08 7.44 -14.03
C ASN A 233 13.54 8.51 -15.06
N SER A 234 14.79 8.45 -15.51
CA SER A 234 15.34 9.38 -16.53
C SER A 234 15.23 8.88 -17.97
N GLU A 235 14.75 7.65 -18.21
CA GLU A 235 14.81 6.97 -19.51
C GLU A 235 13.43 6.52 -20.01
N ILE A 236 12.37 6.73 -19.21
CA ILE A 236 11.00 6.42 -19.63
C ILE A 236 10.54 7.47 -20.61
N ASP A 237 10.18 6.97 -21.78
CA ASP A 237 9.53 7.74 -22.83
C ASP A 237 8.04 7.38 -22.84
N ILE A 238 7.22 8.27 -22.29
CA ILE A 238 5.77 8.06 -22.18
C ILE A 238 5.13 7.92 -23.55
N ASP A 239 5.66 8.62 -24.57
CA ASP A 239 5.12 8.59 -25.92
C ASP A 239 5.33 7.22 -26.60
N LYS A 240 6.24 6.41 -26.07
CA LYS A 240 6.46 5.02 -26.52
C LYS A 240 5.63 3.99 -25.77
N ALA A 241 4.88 4.41 -24.76
CA ALA A 241 3.99 3.50 -24.05
C ALA A 241 2.94 2.92 -25.01
N ARG A 242 2.81 1.60 -25.04
CA ARG A 242 1.88 0.92 -25.96
C ARG A 242 0.43 0.95 -25.45
N TYR A 243 0.21 1.26 -24.19
CA TYR A 243 -1.10 1.28 -23.56
C TYR A 243 -1.19 2.46 -22.59
N HIS A 244 -2.24 3.28 -22.73
CA HIS A 244 -2.54 4.35 -21.77
C HIS A 244 -3.43 3.89 -20.61
N LYS A 245 -3.80 2.61 -20.59
CA LYS A 245 -4.42 1.98 -19.43
C LYS A 245 -3.70 0.68 -19.11
N ILE A 246 -2.98 0.67 -17.99
CA ILE A 246 -2.30 -0.50 -17.46
C ILE A 246 -3.08 -0.92 -16.23
N ILE A 247 -3.75 -2.06 -16.30
CA ILE A 247 -4.74 -2.49 -15.30
C ILE A 247 -4.20 -3.71 -14.56
N ILE A 248 -3.94 -3.55 -13.28
CA ILE A 248 -3.56 -4.65 -12.38
C ILE A 248 -4.83 -5.41 -11.99
N MET A 249 -4.87 -6.70 -12.29
CA MET A 249 -5.99 -7.59 -12.01
C MET A 249 -5.49 -8.83 -11.28
N THR A 250 -5.60 -8.81 -9.95
CA THR A 250 -5.14 -9.87 -9.03
C THR A 250 -6.31 -10.41 -8.22
N ASP A 251 -6.14 -11.60 -7.68
CA ASP A 251 -7.11 -12.24 -6.80
C ASP A 251 -7.36 -11.43 -5.52
N ALA A 252 -8.53 -11.64 -4.91
CA ALA A 252 -8.93 -10.98 -3.66
C ALA A 252 -8.46 -11.78 -2.42
N ASP A 253 -7.28 -12.37 -2.51
CA ASP A 253 -6.66 -13.12 -1.44
C ASP A 253 -5.32 -12.49 -0.98
N VAL A 254 -4.62 -13.16 -0.08
CA VAL A 254 -3.34 -12.68 0.49
C VAL A 254 -2.24 -12.63 -0.57
N ASP A 255 -2.20 -13.62 -1.46
CA ASP A 255 -1.17 -13.71 -2.51
C ASP A 255 -1.40 -12.67 -3.59
N GLY A 256 -2.64 -12.48 -4.05
CA GLY A 256 -3.01 -11.42 -5.00
C GLY A 256 -2.76 -10.02 -4.45
N SER A 257 -3.03 -9.79 -3.16
CA SER A 257 -2.69 -8.53 -2.49
C SER A 257 -1.17 -8.27 -2.48
N HIS A 258 -0.37 -9.32 -2.26
CA HIS A 258 1.08 -9.20 -2.30
C HIS A 258 1.61 -8.94 -3.71
N ILE A 259 1.09 -9.63 -4.73
CA ILE A 259 1.46 -9.39 -6.14
C ILE A 259 1.11 -7.96 -6.56
N ARG A 260 -0.07 -7.47 -6.18
CA ARG A 260 -0.47 -6.09 -6.41
C ARG A 260 0.51 -5.09 -5.78
N THR A 261 0.90 -5.31 -4.52
CA THR A 261 1.88 -4.46 -3.83
C THR A 261 3.25 -4.48 -4.53
N LEU A 262 3.73 -5.65 -4.98
CA LEU A 262 4.97 -5.77 -5.73
C LEU A 262 4.91 -5.01 -7.07
N LEU A 263 3.80 -5.09 -7.79
CA LEU A 263 3.58 -4.34 -9.04
C LEU A 263 3.53 -2.84 -8.79
N LEU A 264 2.81 -2.40 -7.75
CA LEU A 264 2.76 -0.98 -7.37
C LEU A 264 4.16 -0.45 -7.01
N THR A 265 4.96 -1.23 -6.26
CA THR A 265 6.35 -0.90 -5.95
C THR A 265 7.18 -0.76 -7.22
N PHE A 266 7.03 -1.69 -8.18
CA PHE A 266 7.74 -1.63 -9.45
C PHE A 266 7.37 -0.37 -10.26
N PHE A 267 6.10 -0.06 -10.40
CA PHE A 267 5.66 1.13 -11.13
C PHE A 267 6.10 2.42 -10.43
N PHE A 268 5.98 2.48 -9.11
CA PHE A 268 6.40 3.64 -8.32
C PHE A 268 7.90 3.90 -8.41
N ARG A 269 8.75 2.85 -8.31
CA ARG A 269 10.21 2.97 -8.31
C ARG A 269 10.84 3.12 -9.70
N HIS A 270 10.29 2.43 -10.69
CA HIS A 270 10.95 2.28 -11.99
C HIS A 270 10.14 2.75 -13.18
N MET A 271 8.86 3.07 -13.02
CA MET A 271 7.97 3.56 -14.08
C MET A 271 7.10 4.72 -13.58
N ARG A 272 7.63 5.57 -12.70
CA ARG A 272 6.92 6.69 -12.08
C ARG A 272 6.21 7.61 -13.09
N PRO A 273 6.80 8.00 -14.24
CA PRO A 273 6.12 8.84 -15.21
C PRO A 273 4.79 8.28 -15.72
N LEU A 274 4.63 6.94 -15.80
CA LEU A 274 3.35 6.32 -16.20
C LEU A 274 2.28 6.46 -15.12
N VAL A 275 2.69 6.43 -13.84
CA VAL A 275 1.79 6.65 -12.70
C VAL A 275 1.31 8.10 -12.69
N ASP A 276 2.24 9.05 -12.84
CA ASP A 276 1.95 10.48 -12.85
C ASP A 276 1.10 10.90 -14.06
N ALA A 277 1.26 10.22 -15.20
CA ALA A 277 0.40 10.37 -16.38
C ALA A 277 -1.01 9.77 -16.18
N GLY A 278 -1.24 9.05 -15.07
CA GLY A 278 -2.53 8.44 -14.75
C GLY A 278 -2.84 7.17 -15.55
N TYR A 279 -1.82 6.46 -16.04
CA TYR A 279 -2.03 5.26 -16.87
C TYR A 279 -2.19 3.99 -16.04
N LEU A 280 -1.92 4.02 -14.74
CA LEU A 280 -2.01 2.84 -13.87
C LEU A 280 -3.35 2.74 -13.17
N TYR A 281 -3.97 1.56 -13.25
CA TYR A 281 -5.27 1.25 -12.66
C TYR A 281 -5.24 -0.09 -11.93
N ILE A 282 -6.16 -0.25 -10.98
CA ILE A 282 -6.44 -1.52 -10.29
C ILE A 282 -7.87 -1.91 -10.63
N ALA A 283 -8.06 -3.11 -11.19
CA ALA A 283 -9.37 -3.69 -11.39
C ALA A 283 -10.01 -4.04 -10.05
N GLN A 284 -11.30 -3.83 -9.93
CA GLN A 284 -12.09 -4.18 -8.76
C GLN A 284 -13.17 -5.21 -9.14
N PRO A 285 -12.80 -6.49 -9.30
CA PRO A 285 -13.79 -7.53 -9.53
C PRO A 285 -14.73 -7.63 -8.33
N PRO A 286 -15.98 -8.08 -8.52
CA PRO A 286 -16.93 -8.25 -7.44
C PRO A 286 -16.49 -9.37 -6.50
N LEU A 287 -16.64 -9.14 -5.19
CA LEU A 287 -16.34 -10.15 -4.17
C LEU A 287 -17.47 -11.14 -3.95
N PHE A 288 -18.73 -10.78 -4.31
CA PHE A 288 -19.89 -11.63 -4.09
C PHE A 288 -20.79 -11.70 -5.32
N ARG A 289 -21.45 -12.82 -5.44
CA ARG A 289 -22.55 -13.05 -6.39
C ARG A 289 -23.76 -13.48 -5.59
N ALA A 290 -24.86 -12.75 -5.71
CA ALA A 290 -26.15 -13.10 -5.15
C ALA A 290 -27.09 -13.54 -6.29
N LYS A 291 -27.62 -14.76 -6.19
CA LYS A 291 -28.58 -15.33 -7.14
C LYS A 291 -29.91 -15.56 -6.46
N HIS A 292 -30.95 -14.93 -6.97
CA HIS A 292 -32.32 -15.13 -6.51
C HIS A 292 -33.20 -15.55 -7.69
N GLY A 293 -33.61 -16.83 -7.72
CA GLY A 293 -34.33 -17.38 -8.85
C GLY A 293 -33.54 -17.30 -10.16
N LYS A 294 -34.03 -16.50 -11.13
CA LYS A 294 -33.34 -16.26 -12.42
C LYS A 294 -32.49 -14.99 -12.42
N SER A 295 -32.60 -14.17 -11.40
CA SER A 295 -31.83 -12.90 -11.30
C SER A 295 -30.50 -13.16 -10.63
N GLU A 296 -29.42 -12.61 -11.20
CA GLU A 296 -28.07 -12.60 -10.64
C GLU A 296 -27.60 -11.15 -10.48
N VAL A 297 -26.99 -10.87 -9.33
CA VAL A 297 -26.41 -9.56 -9.01
C VAL A 297 -24.99 -9.76 -8.52
N TYR A 298 -24.06 -9.00 -9.07
CA TYR A 298 -22.67 -8.96 -8.62
C TYR A 298 -22.48 -7.80 -7.67
N LEU A 299 -21.85 -8.06 -6.52
CA LEU A 299 -21.67 -7.11 -5.44
C LEU A 299 -20.18 -6.95 -5.17
N LYS A 300 -19.71 -5.71 -5.24
CA LYS A 300 -18.28 -5.40 -5.25
C LYS A 300 -17.59 -5.71 -3.90
N ASP A 301 -18.28 -5.48 -2.79
CA ASP A 301 -17.72 -5.55 -1.43
C ASP A 301 -18.76 -6.00 -0.41
N GLN A 302 -18.35 -6.11 0.85
CA GLN A 302 -19.21 -6.49 1.97
C GLN A 302 -20.34 -5.48 2.20
N LEU A 303 -20.08 -4.18 1.97
CA LEU A 303 -21.09 -3.14 2.15
C LEU A 303 -22.23 -3.29 1.13
N ALA A 304 -21.87 -3.56 -0.13
CA ALA A 304 -22.86 -3.81 -1.18
C ALA A 304 -23.68 -5.09 -0.90
N LEU A 305 -23.05 -6.13 -0.33
CA LEU A 305 -23.76 -7.33 0.10
C LEU A 305 -24.73 -7.04 1.24
N ASP A 306 -24.29 -6.31 2.25
CA ASP A 306 -25.14 -5.94 3.39
C ASP A 306 -26.35 -5.12 2.91
N ASP A 307 -26.14 -4.11 2.07
CA ASP A 307 -27.24 -3.30 1.50
C ASP A 307 -28.23 -4.16 0.69
N TYR A 308 -27.72 -5.09 -0.13
CA TYR A 308 -28.55 -6.03 -0.86
C TYR A 308 -29.39 -6.93 0.06
N LEU A 309 -28.76 -7.48 1.11
CA LEU A 309 -29.43 -8.35 2.07
C LEU A 309 -30.45 -7.59 2.92
N ILE A 310 -30.12 -6.35 3.33
CA ILE A 310 -31.06 -5.49 4.05
C ILE A 310 -32.29 -5.20 3.18
N LYS A 311 -32.09 -4.70 1.95
CA LYS A 311 -33.20 -4.42 1.02
C LYS A 311 -34.10 -5.63 0.76
N SER A 312 -33.52 -6.82 0.75
CA SER A 312 -34.27 -8.06 0.58
C SER A 312 -34.98 -8.49 1.87
N GLY A 313 -34.33 -8.31 3.02
CA GLY A 313 -34.79 -8.79 4.34
C GLY A 313 -35.82 -7.89 5.02
N ILE A 314 -35.92 -6.61 4.62
CA ILE A 314 -36.90 -5.68 5.21
C ILE A 314 -38.24 -5.63 4.48
N LYS A 315 -38.45 -6.47 3.47
CA LYS A 315 -39.73 -6.55 2.76
C LYS A 315 -40.81 -7.14 3.65
N ASP A 316 -41.92 -6.42 3.79
CA ASP A 316 -43.11 -6.85 4.52
C ASP A 316 -42.84 -7.27 5.98
N VAL A 317 -41.96 -6.52 6.65
CA VAL A 317 -41.63 -6.73 8.07
C VAL A 317 -41.70 -5.42 8.83
N SER A 318 -41.84 -5.49 10.16
CA SER A 318 -41.87 -4.34 11.06
C SER A 318 -41.09 -4.61 12.35
N LEU A 319 -40.64 -3.53 12.99
CA LEU A 319 -39.99 -3.56 14.30
C LEU A 319 -40.82 -2.72 15.28
N THR A 320 -41.27 -3.32 16.34
CA THR A 320 -42.00 -2.65 17.42
C THR A 320 -41.08 -2.45 18.61
N ILE A 321 -40.94 -1.19 19.04
CA ILE A 321 -40.10 -0.76 20.14
C ILE A 321 -41.02 -0.38 21.33
N GLY A 322 -40.83 -1.02 22.47
CA GLY A 322 -41.66 -0.82 23.62
C GLY A 322 -43.13 -1.17 23.30
N LYS A 323 -44.07 -0.34 23.80
CA LYS A 323 -45.51 -0.64 23.70
C LYS A 323 -46.24 0.05 22.53
N SER A 324 -45.62 1.02 21.86
CA SER A 324 -46.38 1.91 20.95
C SER A 324 -45.66 2.35 19.68
N GLU A 325 -44.36 2.22 19.59
CA GLU A 325 -43.61 2.65 18.45
C GLU A 325 -43.37 1.48 17.47
N THR A 326 -43.89 1.58 16.26
CA THR A 326 -43.66 0.56 15.22
C THR A 326 -43.04 1.24 14.00
N ILE A 327 -41.85 0.77 13.59
CA ILE A 327 -41.08 1.27 12.45
C ILE A 327 -41.06 0.25 11.32
N TYR A 328 -41.07 0.73 10.07
CA TYR A 328 -41.05 -0.07 8.84
C TYR A 328 -40.42 0.72 7.70
N GLY A 329 -40.15 0.08 6.58
CA GLY A 329 -39.61 0.72 5.38
C GLY A 329 -38.23 1.35 5.60
N GLU A 330 -38.05 2.63 5.26
CA GLU A 330 -36.76 3.31 5.32
C GLU A 330 -36.28 3.54 6.76
N ASP A 331 -37.17 3.78 7.72
CA ASP A 331 -36.81 3.92 9.15
C ASP A 331 -36.28 2.59 9.71
N LEU A 332 -36.93 1.49 9.33
CA LEU A 332 -36.43 0.15 9.69
C LEU A 332 -35.08 -0.12 9.04
N LYS A 333 -34.91 0.25 7.76
CA LYS A 333 -33.64 0.11 7.07
C LYS A 333 -32.50 0.83 7.79
N LEU A 334 -32.72 2.09 8.18
CA LEU A 334 -31.74 2.87 8.93
C LEU A 334 -31.38 2.23 10.28
N SER A 335 -32.39 1.68 10.98
CA SER A 335 -32.19 0.97 12.25
C SER A 335 -31.39 -0.32 12.07
N VAL A 336 -31.62 -1.05 10.98
CA VAL A 336 -30.85 -2.26 10.63
C VAL A 336 -29.41 -1.90 10.24
N GLU A 337 -29.21 -0.85 9.43
CA GLU A 337 -27.87 -0.38 9.06
C GLU A 337 -27.04 -0.02 10.28
N LYS A 338 -27.63 0.77 11.21
CA LYS A 338 -26.98 1.10 12.49
C LYS A 338 -26.69 -0.16 13.33
N SER A 339 -27.60 -1.12 13.35
CA SER A 339 -27.41 -2.39 14.08
C SER A 339 -26.31 -3.25 13.48
N ILE A 340 -26.13 -3.24 12.16
CA ILE A 340 -25.00 -3.93 11.49
C ILE A 340 -23.67 -3.25 11.84
N VAL A 341 -23.63 -1.91 11.89
CA VAL A 341 -22.44 -1.18 12.35
C VAL A 341 -22.13 -1.53 13.80
N ALA A 342 -23.13 -1.46 14.69
CA ALA A 342 -22.96 -1.85 16.08
C ALA A 342 -22.48 -3.30 16.22
N LYS A 343 -23.03 -4.23 15.45
CA LYS A 343 -22.59 -5.63 15.42
C LYS A 343 -21.11 -5.76 15.06
N ARG A 344 -20.62 -5.07 14.03
CA ARG A 344 -19.20 -5.10 13.64
C ARG A 344 -18.30 -4.59 14.75
N LEU A 345 -18.67 -3.48 15.38
CA LEU A 345 -17.92 -2.93 16.52
C LEU A 345 -17.90 -3.91 17.69
N ILE A 346 -19.05 -4.50 18.04
CA ILE A 346 -19.16 -5.52 19.10
C ILE A 346 -18.31 -6.75 18.78
N ASP A 347 -18.37 -7.25 17.54
CA ASP A 347 -17.58 -8.39 17.10
C ASP A 347 -16.06 -8.10 17.22
N ASN A 348 -15.58 -6.91 16.80
CA ASN A 348 -14.18 -6.51 16.93
C ASN A 348 -13.74 -6.40 18.41
N ILE A 349 -14.54 -5.74 19.25
CA ILE A 349 -14.29 -5.63 20.69
C ILE A 349 -14.24 -7.03 21.33
N SER A 350 -15.15 -7.90 20.94
CA SER A 350 -15.27 -9.26 21.51
C SER A 350 -14.12 -10.19 21.09
N GLN A 351 -13.42 -9.91 20.00
CA GLN A 351 -12.18 -10.63 19.65
C GLN A 351 -11.09 -10.41 20.71
N LYS A 352 -11.09 -9.26 21.38
CA LYS A 352 -10.12 -8.91 22.43
C LYS A 352 -10.65 -9.26 23.84
N LEU A 353 -11.90 -8.92 24.13
CA LEU A 353 -12.49 -9.03 25.47
C LEU A 353 -13.35 -10.29 25.66
N GLY A 354 -13.75 -10.97 24.61
CA GLY A 354 -14.70 -12.09 24.66
C GLY A 354 -16.16 -11.65 24.76
N PHE A 355 -17.08 -12.61 24.79
CA PHE A 355 -18.51 -12.49 25.14
C PHE A 355 -19.28 -11.32 24.49
N PRO A 356 -19.62 -11.42 23.17
CA PRO A 356 -20.32 -10.35 22.45
C PRO A 356 -21.66 -9.95 23.10
N GLU A 357 -22.32 -10.87 23.78
CA GLU A 357 -23.57 -10.59 24.50
C GLU A 357 -23.34 -9.62 25.67
N ILE A 358 -22.21 -9.75 26.39
CA ILE A 358 -21.87 -8.85 27.50
C ILE A 358 -21.58 -7.45 26.98
N VAL A 359 -20.72 -7.36 25.94
CA VAL A 359 -20.38 -6.08 25.28
C VAL A 359 -21.65 -5.40 24.76
N SER A 360 -22.54 -6.16 24.11
CA SER A 360 -23.82 -5.64 23.61
C SER A 360 -24.69 -5.06 24.73
N GLN A 361 -24.85 -5.75 25.86
CA GLN A 361 -25.68 -5.27 26.95
C GLN A 361 -25.08 -4.06 27.67
N ILE A 362 -23.76 -4.02 27.84
CA ILE A 362 -23.05 -2.84 28.36
C ILE A 362 -23.29 -1.62 27.47
N ALA A 363 -23.23 -1.80 26.16
CA ALA A 363 -23.45 -0.74 25.17
C ALA A 363 -24.91 -0.24 25.16
N ILE A 364 -25.90 -1.16 25.20
CA ILE A 364 -27.32 -0.82 25.25
C ILE A 364 -27.66 -0.01 26.51
N LEU A 365 -27.04 -0.35 27.65
CA LEU A 365 -27.22 0.35 28.89
C LEU A 365 -26.42 1.67 29.00
N GLY A 366 -25.60 2.00 28.00
CA GLY A 366 -24.75 3.20 27.99
C GLY A 366 -23.64 3.15 29.05
N LEU A 367 -23.20 1.96 29.42
CA LEU A 367 -22.24 1.73 30.50
C LEU A 367 -20.80 1.49 30.02
N LEU A 368 -20.43 1.96 28.81
CA LEU A 368 -19.05 1.90 28.28
C LEU A 368 -18.14 2.95 28.93
N ASN A 369 -18.30 3.15 30.27
CA ASN A 369 -17.47 4.02 31.07
C ASN A 369 -17.31 3.40 32.47
N LEU A 370 -16.07 3.01 32.83
CA LEU A 370 -15.81 2.34 34.10
C LEU A 370 -16.21 3.14 35.36
N LYS A 371 -16.19 4.48 35.30
CA LYS A 371 -16.63 5.32 36.40
C LYS A 371 -18.09 5.08 36.82
N LEU A 372 -18.93 4.62 35.89
CA LEU A 372 -20.32 4.33 36.15
C LEU A 372 -20.48 3.07 37.02
N PHE A 373 -19.53 2.15 37.01
CA PHE A 373 -19.55 0.91 37.80
C PHE A 373 -19.10 1.10 39.26
N GLU A 374 -18.67 2.31 39.64
CA GLU A 374 -18.51 2.68 41.06
C GLU A 374 -19.87 2.66 41.80
N ASN A 375 -20.96 2.76 41.06
CA ASN A 375 -22.32 2.65 41.59
C ASN A 375 -22.78 1.19 41.49
N GLU A 376 -22.97 0.51 42.61
CA GLU A 376 -23.43 -0.88 42.71
C GLU A 376 -24.76 -1.13 41.99
N ASN A 377 -25.61 -0.09 41.84
CA ASN A 377 -26.86 -0.22 41.09
C ASN A 377 -26.61 -0.57 39.61
N HIS A 378 -25.56 -0.04 38.97
CA HIS A 378 -25.24 -0.37 37.59
C HIS A 378 -24.75 -1.81 37.43
N LEU A 379 -24.00 -2.32 38.42
CA LEU A 379 -23.59 -3.73 38.45
C LEU A 379 -24.81 -4.66 38.56
N SER A 380 -25.77 -4.32 39.39
CA SER A 380 -26.99 -5.14 39.51
C SER A 380 -27.84 -5.11 38.26
N ILE A 381 -27.98 -3.96 37.60
CA ILE A 381 -28.73 -3.81 36.33
C ILE A 381 -28.14 -4.68 35.21
N ILE A 382 -26.81 -4.64 35.01
CA ILE A 382 -26.18 -5.46 33.98
C ILE A 382 -26.31 -6.96 34.26
N VAL A 383 -26.13 -7.37 35.54
CA VAL A 383 -26.27 -8.76 35.96
C VAL A 383 -27.69 -9.25 35.74
N ASP A 384 -28.70 -8.48 36.12
CA ASP A 384 -30.12 -8.83 35.93
C ASP A 384 -30.48 -8.97 34.44
N LYS A 385 -29.99 -8.05 33.60
CA LYS A 385 -30.19 -8.15 32.16
C LYS A 385 -29.53 -9.42 31.60
N LEU A 386 -28.28 -9.68 31.92
CA LEU A 386 -27.54 -10.86 31.43
C LEU A 386 -28.20 -12.17 31.90
N ASN A 387 -28.70 -12.22 33.16
CA ASN A 387 -29.36 -13.40 33.69
C ASN A 387 -30.76 -13.62 33.08
N LYS A 388 -31.49 -12.55 32.74
CA LYS A 388 -32.76 -12.66 31.99
C LYS A 388 -32.55 -13.20 30.55
N LEU A 389 -31.43 -12.86 29.92
CA LEU A 389 -31.11 -13.32 28.58
C LEU A 389 -30.57 -14.75 28.54
N SER A 390 -30.09 -15.26 29.68
CA SER A 390 -29.55 -16.61 29.81
C SER A 390 -30.68 -17.64 29.89
N THR A 391 -30.71 -18.60 28.97
CA THR A 391 -31.68 -19.70 28.98
C THR A 391 -31.43 -20.74 30.06
N ASN A 392 -30.24 -20.73 30.71
CA ASN A 392 -29.87 -21.66 31.79
C ASN A 392 -30.03 -21.03 33.17
N SER A 393 -31.02 -21.47 33.92
CA SER A 393 -31.32 -20.99 35.28
C SER A 393 -30.28 -21.34 36.36
N THR A 394 -29.35 -22.26 36.07
CA THR A 394 -28.39 -22.78 37.04
C THR A 394 -27.06 -22.00 37.11
N ASN A 395 -26.68 -21.31 36.04
CA ASN A 395 -25.38 -20.64 35.93
C ASN A 395 -25.58 -19.14 35.77
N LYS A 396 -25.66 -18.43 36.90
CA LYS A 396 -25.88 -16.98 36.91
C LYS A 396 -24.59 -16.21 36.71
N TRP A 397 -24.67 -15.10 35.95
CA TRP A 397 -23.63 -14.10 35.87
C TRP A 397 -23.52 -13.33 37.18
N ILE A 398 -22.29 -13.00 37.56
CA ILE A 398 -21.93 -12.17 38.70
C ILE A 398 -21.00 -11.09 38.21
N ALA A 399 -21.18 -9.85 38.62
CA ALA A 399 -20.31 -8.74 38.30
C ALA A 399 -19.64 -8.18 39.54
N GLN A 400 -18.38 -7.81 39.42
CA GLN A 400 -17.59 -7.18 40.48
C GLN A 400 -16.76 -6.04 39.86
N PHE A 401 -16.65 -4.94 40.61
CA PHE A 401 -15.80 -3.83 40.25
C PHE A 401 -14.60 -3.81 41.21
N ASN A 402 -13.43 -4.08 40.69
CA ASN A 402 -12.25 -4.33 41.49
C ASN A 402 -11.16 -3.30 41.20
N THR A 403 -10.24 -3.13 42.14
CA THR A 403 -9.01 -2.35 41.96
C THR A 403 -7.84 -3.33 41.88
N ASN A 404 -6.95 -3.14 40.94
CA ASN A 404 -5.78 -4.01 40.76
C ASN A 404 -4.89 -3.95 42.03
N SER A 405 -4.57 -5.11 42.60
CA SER A 405 -3.75 -5.24 43.83
C SER A 405 -2.30 -4.75 43.63
N GLU A 406 -1.75 -4.86 42.43
CA GLU A 406 -0.38 -4.43 42.09
C GLU A 406 -0.29 -2.95 41.75
N ASN A 407 -1.38 -2.36 41.21
CA ASN A 407 -1.42 -0.97 40.80
C ASN A 407 -2.75 -0.35 41.28
N LYS A 408 -2.76 0.18 42.54
CA LYS A 408 -3.96 0.70 43.23
C LYS A 408 -4.77 1.76 42.46
N ASN A 409 -4.25 2.27 41.34
CA ASN A 409 -4.93 3.25 40.48
C ASN A 409 -5.66 2.63 39.29
N LYS A 410 -5.46 1.33 39.00
CA LYS A 410 -6.12 0.67 37.87
C LYS A 410 -7.36 -0.08 38.36
N LYS A 411 -8.52 0.40 37.91
CA LYS A 411 -9.82 -0.22 38.17
C LYS A 411 -10.22 -1.08 36.96
N TYR A 412 -10.98 -2.15 37.24
CA TYR A 412 -11.51 -3.02 36.18
C TYR A 412 -12.87 -3.61 36.59
N LEU A 413 -13.68 -3.81 35.54
CA LEU A 413 -14.94 -4.54 35.65
C LEU A 413 -14.67 -6.02 35.35
N GLU A 414 -15.06 -6.90 36.26
CA GLU A 414 -15.05 -8.34 36.07
C GLU A 414 -16.49 -8.87 36.06
N ILE A 415 -16.90 -9.54 35.01
CA ILE A 415 -18.17 -10.25 34.90
C ILE A 415 -17.87 -11.72 34.66
N PHE A 416 -18.36 -12.60 35.53
CA PHE A 416 -18.05 -14.00 35.42
C PHE A 416 -19.26 -14.89 35.78
N ARG A 417 -19.20 -16.13 35.30
CA ARG A 417 -20.09 -17.22 35.71
C ARG A 417 -19.31 -18.53 35.82
N VAL A 418 -19.81 -19.46 36.61
CA VAL A 418 -19.23 -20.81 36.67
C VAL A 418 -20.15 -21.76 35.95
N ASN A 419 -19.65 -22.35 34.87
CA ASN A 419 -20.38 -23.31 34.05
C ASN A 419 -19.67 -24.66 34.08
N ARG A 420 -20.31 -25.68 34.67
CA ARG A 420 -19.74 -27.03 34.79
C ARG A 420 -18.31 -27.07 35.34
N GLY A 421 -18.01 -26.23 36.33
CA GLY A 421 -16.70 -26.13 36.97
C GLY A 421 -15.66 -25.28 36.19
N VAL A 422 -16.00 -24.74 35.04
CA VAL A 422 -15.18 -23.79 34.29
C VAL A 422 -15.68 -22.38 34.55
N LYS A 423 -14.77 -21.45 34.85
CA LYS A 423 -15.09 -20.03 35.05
C LYS A 423 -14.98 -19.28 33.73
N ASP A 424 -16.12 -18.86 33.17
CA ASP A 424 -16.17 -17.90 32.07
C ASP A 424 -15.95 -16.50 32.66
N ILE A 425 -14.95 -15.75 32.18
CA ILE A 425 -14.59 -14.45 32.74
C ILE A 425 -14.51 -13.41 31.60
N PHE A 426 -15.20 -12.30 31.79
CA PHE A 426 -15.06 -11.08 30.99
C PHE A 426 -14.39 -10.02 31.88
N VAL A 427 -13.35 -9.38 31.37
CA VAL A 427 -12.63 -8.29 32.07
C VAL A 427 -12.55 -7.09 31.15
N MET A 428 -12.90 -5.92 31.66
CA MET A 428 -12.76 -4.63 30.96
C MET A 428 -11.98 -3.65 31.83
N THR A 429 -10.92 -3.07 31.29
CA THR A 429 -10.00 -2.16 32.00
C THR A 429 -10.09 -0.72 31.45
N ASP A 430 -9.47 0.24 32.17
CA ASP A 430 -9.36 1.63 31.67
C ASP A 430 -8.60 1.74 30.35
N GLU A 431 -7.66 0.83 30.09
CA GLU A 431 -6.89 0.81 28.83
C GLU A 431 -7.79 0.43 27.64
N ASP A 432 -8.74 -0.49 27.87
CA ASP A 432 -9.66 -0.93 26.82
C ASP A 432 -10.60 0.19 26.37
N LEU A 433 -10.97 1.13 27.26
CA LEU A 433 -11.79 2.29 26.90
C LEU A 433 -11.15 3.24 25.88
N ASN A 434 -9.84 3.15 25.69
CA ASN A 434 -9.13 3.96 24.69
C ASN A 434 -9.27 3.40 23.28
N TYR A 435 -9.76 2.18 23.11
CA TYR A 435 -9.96 1.60 21.78
C TYR A 435 -10.99 2.39 20.98
N GLU A 436 -10.66 2.68 19.73
CA GLU A 436 -11.53 3.46 18.85
C GLU A 436 -12.89 2.80 18.63
N GLU A 437 -12.93 1.47 18.61
CA GLU A 437 -14.17 0.70 18.49
C GLU A 437 -15.11 0.89 19.70
N ILE A 438 -14.55 0.98 20.91
CA ILE A 438 -15.34 1.21 22.13
C ILE A 438 -15.88 2.64 22.14
N LYS A 439 -15.08 3.63 21.76
CA LYS A 439 -15.54 5.02 21.61
C LYS A 439 -16.63 5.15 20.55
N ALA A 440 -16.42 4.50 19.40
CA ALA A 440 -17.42 4.50 18.32
C ALA A 440 -18.74 3.85 18.76
N LEU A 441 -18.67 2.76 19.54
CA LEU A 441 -19.85 2.09 20.07
C LEU A 441 -20.56 2.94 21.13
N ASP A 442 -19.82 3.66 21.98
CA ASP A 442 -20.39 4.59 22.98
C ASP A 442 -21.12 5.78 22.30
N HIS A 443 -20.63 6.26 21.17
CA HIS A 443 -21.35 7.27 20.38
C HIS A 443 -22.71 6.79 19.85
N MET A 444 -22.95 5.48 19.80
CA MET A 444 -24.22 4.89 19.38
C MET A 444 -25.19 4.65 20.55
N LYS A 445 -24.84 5.01 21.78
CA LYS A 445 -25.61 4.72 23.00
C LYS A 445 -27.08 5.15 22.93
N ASP A 446 -27.35 6.35 22.39
CA ASP A 446 -28.71 6.88 22.32
C ASP A 446 -29.60 6.03 21.40
N PHE A 447 -29.04 5.60 20.25
CA PHE A 447 -29.71 4.67 19.34
C PHE A 447 -29.92 3.29 19.99
N LEU A 448 -28.89 2.73 20.61
CA LEU A 448 -28.94 1.40 21.22
C LEU A 448 -29.91 1.36 22.40
N SER A 449 -29.85 2.37 23.25
CA SER A 449 -30.75 2.52 24.41
C SER A 449 -32.19 2.67 23.96
N HIS A 450 -32.48 3.57 23.00
CA HIS A 450 -33.84 3.79 22.49
C HIS A 450 -34.46 2.51 21.92
N HIS A 451 -33.70 1.74 21.12
CA HIS A 451 -34.25 0.57 20.43
C HIS A 451 -34.30 -0.70 21.29
N PHE A 452 -33.37 -0.89 22.23
CA PHE A 452 -33.16 -2.19 22.87
C PHE A 452 -33.17 -2.17 24.40
N SER A 453 -33.44 -1.02 25.05
CA SER A 453 -33.59 -0.99 26.52
C SER A 453 -34.87 -1.64 26.96
N GLU A 454 -35.96 -1.43 26.23
CA GLU A 454 -37.26 -2.02 26.43
C GLU A 454 -37.46 -3.27 25.56
N GLU A 455 -38.65 -3.85 25.63
CA GLU A 455 -39.02 -4.98 24.80
C GLU A 455 -39.04 -4.56 23.31
N CYS A 456 -38.31 -5.28 22.47
CA CYS A 456 -38.20 -4.99 21.07
C CYS A 456 -38.63 -6.24 20.28
N VAL A 457 -39.70 -6.13 19.48
CA VAL A 457 -40.30 -7.26 18.76
C VAL A 457 -40.18 -7.05 17.27
N PHE A 458 -39.55 -8.00 16.59
CA PHE A 458 -39.47 -8.05 15.14
C PHE A 458 -40.59 -8.94 14.61
N THR A 459 -41.42 -8.41 13.72
CA THR A 459 -42.59 -9.10 13.16
C THR A 459 -42.44 -9.28 11.67
N THR A 460 -42.61 -10.51 11.21
CA THR A 460 -42.75 -10.89 9.80
C THR A 460 -44.19 -11.29 9.52
N ASN A 461 -44.54 -11.53 8.26
CA ASN A 461 -45.86 -12.03 7.88
C ASN A 461 -46.24 -13.36 8.53
N THR A 462 -45.30 -14.15 9.04
CA THR A 462 -45.52 -15.50 9.56
C THR A 462 -45.22 -15.64 11.05
N GLU A 463 -44.28 -14.85 11.58
CA GLU A 463 -43.75 -15.03 12.94
C GLU A 463 -43.38 -13.69 13.56
N SER A 464 -43.44 -13.63 14.90
CA SER A 464 -42.91 -12.54 15.70
C SER A 464 -41.85 -13.07 16.65
N CYS A 465 -40.74 -12.36 16.80
CA CYS A 465 -39.70 -12.73 17.73
C CYS A 465 -39.20 -11.52 18.52
N GLU A 466 -38.93 -11.73 19.82
CA GLU A 466 -38.30 -10.75 20.69
C GLU A 466 -36.80 -10.66 20.41
N LEU A 467 -36.30 -9.43 20.28
CA LEU A 467 -34.89 -9.14 20.05
C LEU A 467 -34.19 -8.77 21.36
N LYS A 468 -33.02 -9.34 21.56
CA LYS A 468 -32.18 -9.08 22.76
C LYS A 468 -31.19 -7.93 22.53
N GLY A 469 -31.05 -7.44 21.32
CA GLY A 469 -30.12 -6.38 20.98
C GLY A 469 -29.83 -6.25 19.48
N PRO A 470 -28.89 -5.38 19.11
CA PRO A 470 -28.55 -5.10 17.72
C PRO A 470 -27.99 -6.32 16.99
N LEU A 471 -27.36 -7.26 17.71
CA LEU A 471 -26.84 -8.51 17.14
C LEU A 471 -27.96 -9.35 16.53
N ASP A 472 -29.11 -9.47 17.24
CA ASP A 472 -30.26 -10.25 16.79
C ASP A 472 -30.94 -9.58 15.59
N LEU A 473 -31.17 -8.26 15.63
CA LEU A 473 -31.78 -7.53 14.52
C LEU A 473 -30.95 -7.67 13.26
N ALA A 474 -29.64 -7.42 13.36
CA ALA A 474 -28.73 -7.57 12.23
C ALA A 474 -28.73 -9.00 11.67
N LYS A 475 -28.74 -10.02 12.53
CA LYS A 475 -28.76 -11.43 12.15
C LYS A 475 -30.07 -11.81 11.45
N ILE A 476 -31.21 -11.51 12.06
CA ILE A 476 -32.54 -11.90 11.55
C ILE A 476 -32.78 -11.29 10.18
N VAL A 477 -32.52 -9.98 9.99
CA VAL A 477 -32.72 -9.30 8.72
C VAL A 477 -31.76 -9.86 7.66
N THR A 478 -30.50 -10.12 8.01
CA THR A 478 -29.53 -10.72 7.10
C THR A 478 -29.94 -12.14 6.68
N ASP A 479 -30.44 -12.96 7.62
CA ASP A 479 -30.87 -14.32 7.35
C ASP A 479 -32.15 -14.34 6.49
N LEU A 480 -33.08 -13.40 6.73
CA LEU A 480 -34.25 -13.21 5.85
C LEU A 480 -33.83 -12.78 4.44
N GLY A 481 -32.89 -11.84 4.32
CA GLY A 481 -32.37 -11.40 3.02
C GLY A 481 -31.68 -12.52 2.24
N LYS A 482 -31.07 -13.48 2.95
CA LYS A 482 -30.51 -14.71 2.34
C LYS A 482 -31.55 -15.73 1.95
N LYS A 483 -32.74 -15.70 2.54
CA LYS A 483 -33.79 -16.70 2.29
C LYS A 483 -34.20 -16.67 0.81
N GLY A 484 -34.06 -17.82 0.13
CA GLY A 484 -34.32 -17.95 -1.31
C GLY A 484 -33.22 -17.39 -2.22
N SER A 485 -32.12 -16.86 -1.65
CA SER A 485 -30.97 -16.38 -2.40
C SER A 485 -29.74 -17.25 -2.14
N GLN A 486 -28.97 -17.55 -3.19
CA GLN A 486 -27.66 -18.16 -3.09
C GLN A 486 -26.59 -17.05 -3.15
N VAL A 487 -25.85 -16.85 -2.06
CA VAL A 487 -24.74 -15.92 -2.01
C VAL A 487 -23.43 -16.68 -2.06
N ASN A 488 -22.67 -16.47 -3.12
CA ASN A 488 -21.33 -17.03 -3.31
C ASN A 488 -20.29 -15.93 -3.15
N ARG A 489 -19.22 -16.22 -2.41
CA ARG A 489 -18.06 -15.33 -2.32
C ARG A 489 -16.99 -15.83 -3.26
N TYR A 490 -16.48 -14.97 -4.13
CA TYR A 490 -15.30 -15.22 -4.94
C TYR A 490 -14.04 -14.94 -4.14
N LYS A 491 -13.15 -15.91 -4.07
CA LYS A 491 -11.82 -15.75 -3.46
C LYS A 491 -10.79 -15.36 -4.51
N GLY A 492 -10.98 -15.80 -5.75
CA GLY A 492 -10.10 -15.51 -6.87
C GLY A 492 -10.86 -15.42 -8.21
N LEU A 493 -10.21 -14.81 -9.18
CA LEU A 493 -10.71 -14.62 -10.53
C LEU A 493 -10.89 -15.97 -11.27
N GLY A 494 -10.11 -16.98 -10.88
CA GLY A 494 -10.20 -18.33 -11.42
C GLY A 494 -11.51 -19.07 -11.07
N GLU A 495 -12.25 -18.58 -10.07
CA GLU A 495 -13.58 -19.11 -9.72
C GLU A 495 -14.69 -18.55 -10.64
N MET A 496 -14.38 -17.49 -11.43
CA MET A 496 -15.29 -16.92 -12.40
C MET A 496 -15.15 -17.64 -13.74
N ASN A 497 -16.27 -17.97 -14.35
CA ASN A 497 -16.23 -18.40 -15.74
C ASN A 497 -15.92 -17.21 -16.67
N PRO A 498 -15.48 -17.45 -17.92
CA PRO A 498 -15.09 -16.37 -18.82
C PRO A 498 -16.15 -15.30 -19.04
N VAL A 499 -17.44 -15.66 -19.14
CA VAL A 499 -18.53 -14.71 -19.34
C VAL A 499 -18.71 -13.80 -18.12
N GLN A 500 -18.66 -14.39 -16.92
CA GLN A 500 -18.72 -13.61 -15.66
C GLN A 500 -17.57 -12.63 -15.53
N LEU A 501 -16.37 -13.06 -15.93
CA LEU A 501 -15.18 -12.20 -15.90
C LEU A 501 -15.32 -11.02 -16.88
N TRP A 502 -15.90 -11.25 -18.05
CA TRP A 502 -16.23 -10.19 -18.99
C TRP A 502 -17.22 -9.19 -18.38
N GLU A 503 -18.41 -9.68 -18.00
CA GLU A 503 -19.52 -8.85 -17.53
C GLU A 503 -19.19 -8.00 -16.29
N THR A 504 -18.20 -8.41 -15.50
CA THR A 504 -17.90 -7.76 -14.21
C THR A 504 -16.60 -6.96 -14.20
N THR A 505 -15.61 -7.37 -15.03
CA THR A 505 -14.23 -6.88 -14.86
C THR A 505 -13.59 -6.39 -16.15
N LEU A 506 -13.94 -6.95 -17.30
CA LEU A 506 -13.34 -6.58 -18.59
C LEU A 506 -14.19 -5.59 -19.39
N ASP A 507 -15.54 -5.70 -19.32
CA ASP A 507 -16.44 -4.80 -20.05
C ASP A 507 -16.27 -3.35 -19.58
N PRO A 508 -15.85 -2.40 -20.46
CA PRO A 508 -15.69 -1.00 -20.12
C PRO A 508 -16.94 -0.32 -19.53
N ASN A 509 -18.13 -0.84 -19.84
CA ASN A 509 -19.39 -0.25 -19.40
C ASN A 509 -19.84 -0.75 -18.01
N ALA A 510 -19.33 -1.89 -17.56
CA ALA A 510 -19.76 -2.55 -16.32
C ALA A 510 -18.69 -2.58 -15.24
N ARG A 511 -17.43 -2.55 -15.62
CA ARG A 511 -16.29 -2.70 -14.70
C ARG A 511 -16.05 -1.48 -13.82
N PHE A 512 -15.45 -1.72 -12.67
CA PHE A 512 -14.92 -0.67 -11.79
C PHE A 512 -13.39 -0.71 -11.80
N LEU A 513 -12.77 0.45 -12.05
CA LEU A 513 -11.32 0.65 -12.02
C LEU A 513 -10.98 1.74 -11.01
N LEU A 514 -9.99 1.47 -10.17
CA LEU A 514 -9.38 2.46 -9.29
C LEU A 514 -8.13 3.01 -9.98
N GLN A 515 -8.10 4.30 -10.30
CA GLN A 515 -6.89 4.96 -10.81
C GLN A 515 -5.88 5.15 -9.68
N VAL A 516 -4.64 4.71 -9.89
CA VAL A 516 -3.56 4.89 -8.94
C VAL A 516 -3.03 6.32 -9.05
N LYS A 517 -3.03 7.03 -7.92
CA LYS A 517 -2.50 8.40 -7.80
C LYS A 517 -1.55 8.46 -6.61
N VAL A 518 -0.54 9.31 -6.72
CA VAL A 518 0.37 9.62 -5.62
C VAL A 518 0.10 11.07 -5.22
N GLU A 519 -0.58 11.26 -4.10
CA GLU A 519 -0.94 12.59 -3.58
C GLU A 519 0.24 13.22 -2.84
N ASN A 520 0.94 12.43 -2.03
CA ASN A 520 2.13 12.83 -1.28
C ASN A 520 3.28 11.86 -1.57
N GLU A 521 4.35 12.38 -2.14
CA GLU A 521 5.52 11.58 -2.51
C GLU A 521 6.27 11.07 -1.28
N GLY A 522 6.38 11.89 -0.23
CA GLY A 522 7.07 11.51 1.01
C GLY A 522 6.38 10.35 1.72
N ASP A 523 5.05 10.40 1.84
CA ASP A 523 4.28 9.35 2.49
C ASP A 523 4.31 8.04 1.68
N ALA A 524 4.26 8.14 0.35
CA ALA A 524 4.38 6.98 -0.53
C ALA A 524 5.77 6.34 -0.42
N GLU A 525 6.85 7.15 -0.40
CA GLU A 525 8.23 6.71 -0.22
C GLU A 525 8.39 5.96 1.10
N GLU A 526 7.93 6.55 2.21
CA GLU A 526 7.98 5.95 3.53
C GLU A 526 7.19 4.65 3.60
N THR A 527 5.98 4.63 3.04
CA THR A 527 5.12 3.44 3.01
C THR A 527 5.78 2.28 2.26
N PHE A 528 6.30 2.52 1.04
CA PHE A 528 6.97 1.46 0.28
C PHE A 528 8.26 1.00 0.96
N SER A 529 9.07 1.91 1.50
CA SER A 529 10.29 1.56 2.24
C SER A 529 9.99 0.74 3.50
N THR A 530 8.92 1.07 4.22
CA THR A 530 8.48 0.35 5.42
C THR A 530 7.95 -1.04 5.09
N LEU A 531 7.02 -1.12 4.13
CA LEU A 531 6.35 -2.39 3.81
C LEU A 531 7.22 -3.35 2.99
N MET A 532 8.02 -2.84 2.05
CA MET A 532 8.75 -3.62 1.07
C MET A 532 10.26 -3.64 1.29
N GLY A 533 10.80 -2.76 2.17
CA GLY A 533 12.21 -2.65 2.50
C GLY A 533 12.80 -3.87 3.24
N GLU A 534 14.10 -3.84 3.53
CA GLU A 534 14.82 -4.95 4.17
C GLU A 534 14.50 -5.09 5.67
N THR A 535 14.25 -3.97 6.37
CA THR A 535 14.07 -3.92 7.82
C THR A 535 12.71 -4.51 8.22
N VAL A 536 12.74 -5.62 8.96
CA VAL A 536 11.54 -6.34 9.39
C VAL A 536 10.86 -5.61 10.55
N GLU A 537 11.63 -4.97 11.42
CA GLU A 537 11.17 -4.25 12.61
C GLU A 537 10.22 -3.12 12.25
N HIS A 538 10.54 -2.29 11.25
CA HIS A 538 9.68 -1.19 10.80
C HIS A 538 8.33 -1.71 10.29
N ARG A 539 8.34 -2.81 9.52
CA ARG A 539 7.13 -3.44 9.02
C ARG A 539 6.28 -4.03 10.14
N ARG A 540 6.92 -4.63 11.14
CA ARG A 540 6.22 -5.19 12.31
C ARG A 540 5.55 -4.08 13.13
N ALA A 541 6.25 -2.97 13.37
CA ALA A 541 5.69 -1.80 14.07
C ALA A 541 4.48 -1.26 13.31
N PHE A 542 4.60 -1.03 12.01
CA PHE A 542 3.51 -0.54 11.16
C PHE A 542 2.25 -1.43 11.15
N ILE A 543 2.39 -2.74 11.36
CA ILE A 543 1.26 -3.67 11.41
C ILE A 543 0.63 -3.72 12.82
N GLN A 544 1.40 -3.38 13.87
CA GLN A 544 0.97 -3.42 15.26
C GLN A 544 0.30 -2.11 15.72
N ASP A 545 0.67 -0.97 15.08
CA ASP A 545 0.01 0.34 15.24
C ASP A 545 -1.32 0.39 14.49
#